data_2f6e033b5db08c4fdb7cd0e08e10c325
#
_entry.id   2f6e033b5db08c4fdb7cd0e08e10c325
#
_cell.length_a   1.000
_cell.length_b   1.000
_cell.length_c   1.000
_cell.angle_alpha   90.00
_cell.angle_beta   90.00
_cell.angle_gamma   90.00
#
_symmetry.space_group_name_H-M   'P 1'
#
loop_
_entity.id
_entity.type
_entity.pdbx_description
1 polymer ?
#
loop_
_entity_poly.entity_id
_entity_poly.type
_entity_poly.pdbx_seq_one_letter_code
_entity_poly.pdbx_strand_id
1 'polypeptide(L)'
;KQGSSGYGAINVQVSADYKVVPVTRSTAESASTIENPDVSEFALKLVSSDGSFSRAWDSLADFDPATKIPVGAYTMSAFYGDIDIEGFEKPFYLGETPVAVRDRENSSVEINCTLANVKVTVEYSDAFKKYFADYSTTIHSTGGEYIEFSKTETRAAYVKPGKITIQTHLKKQNGIESTFEPAAIPNATARQHYKIKLDISDNNAGEAQLNISFDETTETQPIKVDRSEEHTSEL
;
A
#
# COMPACT_ATOMS: atom_id res chain seq x y z
N LYS A 1 -33.02 35.15 -1.12
CA LYS A 1 -33.53 33.80 -0.82
C LYS A 1 -33.14 33.49 0.62
N GLN A 2 -34.14 33.42 1.51
CA GLN A 2 -33.95 33.01 2.90
C GLN A 2 -33.53 31.55 2.90
N GLY A 3 -32.32 31.25 3.39
CA GLY A 3 -31.86 29.90 3.60
C GLY A 3 -32.78 29.17 4.59
N SER A 4 -33.22 27.99 4.27
CA SER A 4 -34.01 27.13 5.13
C SER A 4 -33.22 26.84 6.41
N SER A 5 -33.63 27.47 7.53
CA SER A 5 -33.00 27.32 8.85
C SER A 5 -33.51 26.08 9.60
N GLY A 6 -33.48 24.91 8.95
CA GLY A 6 -33.86 23.67 9.55
C GLY A 6 -32.67 22.81 9.95
N TYR A 7 -32.91 21.81 10.79
CA TYR A 7 -31.92 20.78 11.20
C TYR A 7 -32.51 19.39 11.08
N GLY A 8 -31.71 18.47 10.62
CA GLY A 8 -31.98 17.04 10.65
C GLY A 8 -30.92 16.28 11.41
N ALA A 9 -30.98 14.96 11.36
CA ALA A 9 -30.01 14.05 11.93
C ALA A 9 -29.56 13.01 10.88
N ILE A 10 -28.45 12.34 11.14
CA ILE A 10 -27.90 11.32 10.26
C ILE A 10 -27.67 10.04 11.07
N ASN A 11 -28.12 8.90 10.54
CA ASN A 11 -27.68 7.58 10.96
C ASN A 11 -26.56 7.10 10.05
N VAL A 12 -25.42 6.77 10.61
CA VAL A 12 -24.23 6.33 9.86
C VAL A 12 -24.00 4.84 10.10
N GLN A 13 -23.85 4.09 9.02
CA GLN A 13 -23.36 2.70 9.05
C GLN A 13 -22.05 2.65 8.26
N VAL A 14 -20.99 2.14 8.88
CA VAL A 14 -19.69 1.96 8.25
C VAL A 14 -19.40 0.48 8.13
N SER A 15 -18.94 0.09 6.96
CA SER A 15 -18.39 -1.24 6.69
C SER A 15 -17.02 -1.08 6.03
N ALA A 16 -16.16 -2.10 6.15
CA ALA A 16 -14.87 -2.10 5.49
C ALA A 16 -14.66 -3.40 4.72
N ASP A 17 -14.25 -3.29 3.47
CA ASP A 17 -13.78 -4.41 2.66
C ASP A 17 -12.25 -4.40 2.63
N TYR A 18 -11.65 -5.31 3.40
CA TYR A 18 -10.20 -5.43 3.58
C TYR A 18 -9.51 -6.21 2.45
N LYS A 19 -10.24 -6.64 1.44
CA LYS A 19 -9.68 -7.38 0.32
C LYS A 19 -8.81 -6.48 -0.53
N VAL A 20 -7.63 -6.97 -0.88
CA VAL A 20 -6.73 -6.37 -1.85
C VAL A 20 -6.82 -7.09 -3.19
N VAL A 21 -6.46 -6.40 -4.28
CA VAL A 21 -6.40 -6.99 -5.63
C VAL A 21 -4.94 -7.37 -5.91
N PRO A 22 -4.59 -8.67 -5.89
CA PRO A 22 -3.23 -9.09 -6.21
C PRO A 22 -2.95 -8.83 -7.69
N VAL A 23 -1.81 -8.22 -8.00
CA VAL A 23 -1.36 -7.96 -9.37
C VAL A 23 -0.64 -9.19 -9.94
N THR A 24 0.04 -9.96 -9.09
CA THR A 24 0.65 -11.24 -9.48
C THR A 24 -0.25 -12.42 -9.12
N ARG A 25 -0.36 -13.41 -10.01
CA ARG A 25 -1.04 -14.69 -9.75
C ARG A 25 -0.21 -15.58 -8.82
N SER A 26 0.12 -15.12 -7.64
CA SER A 26 0.77 -15.96 -6.64
C SER A 26 -0.27 -16.53 -5.68
N THR A 27 -0.31 -17.86 -5.59
CA THR A 27 -1.22 -18.60 -4.71
C THR A 27 -0.83 -18.60 -3.23
N ALA A 28 0.27 -17.96 -2.86
CA ALA A 28 0.67 -17.80 -1.47
C ALA A 28 0.31 -16.39 -0.98
N GLU A 29 -0.80 -16.25 -0.27
CA GLU A 29 -1.05 -15.09 0.57
C GLU A 29 0.00 -15.07 1.68
N SER A 30 0.94 -14.12 1.62
CA SER A 30 1.67 -13.76 2.82
C SER A 30 0.66 -13.16 3.78
N ALA A 31 0.39 -13.84 4.87
CA ALA A 31 -0.47 -13.33 5.91
C ALA A 31 0.07 -11.97 6.36
N SER A 32 -0.67 -10.92 6.10
CA SER A 32 -0.42 -9.63 6.74
C SER A 32 -0.67 -9.85 8.23
N THR A 33 0.31 -9.57 9.06
CA THR A 33 0.19 -9.69 10.52
C THR A 33 -0.61 -8.55 11.13
N ILE A 34 -1.08 -7.60 10.32
CA ILE A 34 -1.98 -6.54 10.77
C ILE A 34 -3.38 -7.15 10.83
N GLU A 35 -3.95 -7.18 12.01
CA GLU A 35 -5.38 -7.38 12.17
C GLU A 35 -6.10 -6.24 11.45
N ASN A 36 -7.19 -6.56 10.75
CA ASN A 36 -8.02 -5.56 10.12
C ASN A 36 -8.52 -4.60 11.20
N PRO A 37 -8.40 -3.27 11.01
CA PRO A 37 -8.84 -2.31 12.01
C PRO A 37 -10.35 -2.46 12.26
N ASP A 38 -10.77 -2.30 13.51
CA ASP A 38 -12.19 -2.29 13.83
C ASP A 38 -12.86 -1.05 13.23
N VAL A 39 -14.01 -1.22 12.61
CA VAL A 39 -14.74 -0.09 11.99
C VAL A 39 -15.14 0.98 13.01
N SER A 40 -15.23 0.65 14.29
CA SER A 40 -15.49 1.61 15.37
C SER A 40 -14.39 2.65 15.53
N GLU A 41 -13.16 2.33 15.08
CA GLU A 41 -11.98 3.20 15.13
C GLU A 41 -11.88 4.14 13.91
N PHE A 42 -12.73 3.95 12.88
CA PHE A 42 -12.73 4.80 11.70
C PHE A 42 -13.21 6.21 12.06
N ALA A 43 -12.42 7.21 11.68
CA ALA A 43 -12.80 8.60 11.79
C ALA A 43 -13.89 8.96 10.79
N LEU A 44 -14.72 9.94 11.13
CA LEU A 44 -15.78 10.44 10.26
C LEU A 44 -15.56 11.91 9.95
N LYS A 45 -15.94 12.31 8.74
CA LYS A 45 -15.95 13.71 8.32
C LYS A 45 -17.19 13.98 7.48
N LEU A 46 -17.91 15.05 7.82
CA LEU A 46 -19.06 15.56 7.08
C LEU A 46 -18.71 16.93 6.51
N VAL A 47 -18.86 17.10 5.20
CA VAL A 47 -18.59 18.36 4.51
C VAL A 47 -19.78 18.71 3.63
N SER A 48 -20.27 19.95 3.73
CA SER A 48 -21.33 20.43 2.84
C SER A 48 -20.82 20.60 1.41
N SER A 49 -21.69 20.39 0.44
CA SER A 49 -21.34 20.46 -0.99
C SER A 49 -20.80 21.84 -1.42
N ASP A 50 -21.14 22.89 -0.71
CA ASP A 50 -20.64 24.27 -0.92
C ASP A 50 -19.41 24.61 -0.06
N GLY A 51 -18.92 23.66 0.77
CA GLY A 51 -17.79 23.85 1.66
C GLY A 51 -18.03 24.76 2.87
N SER A 52 -19.25 25.28 3.05
CA SER A 52 -19.56 26.20 4.13
C SER A 52 -19.65 25.58 5.52
N PHE A 53 -19.85 24.26 5.59
CA PHE A 53 -19.95 23.48 6.82
C PHE A 53 -19.03 22.27 6.77
N SER A 54 -18.28 22.06 7.85
CA SER A 54 -17.48 20.86 8.06
C SER A 54 -17.54 20.45 9.51
N ARG A 55 -17.67 19.15 9.75
CA ARG A 55 -17.60 18.53 11.07
C ARG A 55 -16.87 17.19 10.99
N ALA A 56 -16.05 16.89 11.99
CA ALA A 56 -15.31 15.66 12.09
C ALA A 56 -15.51 15.00 13.47
N TRP A 57 -15.34 13.68 13.50
CA TRP A 57 -15.31 12.85 14.69
C TRP A 57 -14.07 11.95 14.60
N ASP A 58 -13.36 11.81 15.69
CA ASP A 58 -12.10 11.06 15.73
C ASP A 58 -12.31 9.55 15.56
N SER A 59 -13.51 9.07 15.92
CA SER A 59 -13.92 7.68 15.69
C SER A 59 -15.42 7.56 15.45
N LEU A 60 -15.84 6.46 14.82
CA LEU A 60 -17.26 6.12 14.69
C LEU A 60 -17.92 5.97 16.06
N ALA A 61 -17.16 5.51 17.06
CA ALA A 61 -17.66 5.36 18.43
C ALA A 61 -18.03 6.72 19.08
N ASP A 62 -17.42 7.83 18.63
CA ASP A 62 -17.70 9.18 19.13
C ASP A 62 -18.87 9.85 18.40
N PHE A 63 -19.40 9.21 17.38
CA PHE A 63 -20.50 9.76 16.60
C PHE A 63 -21.84 9.60 17.35
N ASP A 64 -22.48 10.74 17.64
CA ASP A 64 -23.83 10.78 18.22
C ASP A 64 -24.88 10.97 17.10
N PRO A 65 -25.75 9.96 16.84
CA PRO A 65 -26.82 10.07 15.86
C PRO A 65 -27.85 11.19 16.16
N ALA A 66 -27.92 11.66 17.40
CA ALA A 66 -28.76 12.78 17.78
C ALA A 66 -28.18 14.16 17.42
N THR A 67 -26.96 14.19 16.89
CA THR A 67 -26.30 15.43 16.44
C THR A 67 -27.14 16.15 15.41
N LYS A 68 -27.48 17.41 15.69
CA LYS A 68 -28.22 18.28 14.77
C LYS A 68 -27.30 18.80 13.67
N ILE A 69 -27.64 18.51 12.44
CA ILE A 69 -26.93 18.96 11.23
C ILE A 69 -27.84 19.92 10.46
N PRO A 70 -27.36 21.07 9.99
CA PRO A 70 -28.15 21.97 9.16
C PRO A 70 -28.68 21.28 7.90
N VAL A 71 -29.84 21.68 7.42
CA VAL A 71 -30.42 21.19 6.17
C VAL A 71 -29.49 21.50 5.01
N GLY A 72 -29.18 20.51 4.17
CA GLY A 72 -28.27 20.69 3.04
C GLY A 72 -27.85 19.38 2.39
N ALA A 73 -27.02 19.50 1.36
CA ALA A 73 -26.35 18.38 0.71
C ALA A 73 -24.92 18.27 1.23
N TYR A 74 -24.50 17.07 1.57
CA TYR A 74 -23.23 16.77 2.20
C TYR A 74 -22.55 15.55 1.55
N THR A 75 -21.25 15.44 1.77
CA THR A 75 -20.50 14.19 1.63
C THR A 75 -20.08 13.75 3.03
N MET A 76 -20.42 12.51 3.37
CA MET A 76 -19.97 11.83 4.58
C MET A 76 -18.84 10.88 4.21
N SER A 77 -17.69 11.08 4.83
CA SER A 77 -16.51 10.22 4.66
C SER A 77 -16.25 9.44 5.93
N ALA A 78 -15.84 8.18 5.79
CA ALA A 78 -15.27 7.37 6.86
C ALA A 78 -13.87 6.93 6.43
N PHE A 79 -12.90 6.99 7.34
CA PHE A 79 -11.52 6.66 7.01
C PHE A 79 -10.73 6.15 8.22
N TYR A 80 -9.71 5.34 7.93
CA TYR A 80 -8.73 4.86 8.90
C TYR A 80 -7.33 5.04 8.34
N GLY A 81 -6.42 5.63 9.13
CA GLY A 81 -5.07 5.98 8.69
C GLY A 81 -4.99 7.33 8.01
N ASP A 82 -3.90 7.56 7.31
CA ASP A 82 -3.60 8.81 6.60
C ASP A 82 -2.88 8.49 5.29
N ILE A 83 -3.38 9.02 4.17
CA ILE A 83 -2.77 8.82 2.85
C ILE A 83 -1.38 9.45 2.73
N ASP A 84 -1.08 10.46 3.52
CA ASP A 84 0.21 11.15 3.51
C ASP A 84 1.28 10.45 4.36
N ILE A 85 0.89 9.43 5.13
CA ILE A 85 1.81 8.61 5.92
C ILE A 85 2.04 7.28 5.23
N GLU A 86 3.20 7.14 4.58
CA GLU A 86 3.65 5.89 3.97
C GLU A 86 4.51 5.07 4.92
N GLY A 87 4.61 3.78 4.72
CA GLY A 87 5.50 2.90 5.49
C GLY A 87 4.92 1.53 5.78
N PHE A 88 5.64 0.80 6.63
CA PHE A 88 5.20 -0.51 7.10
C PHE A 88 3.99 -0.38 8.01
N GLU A 89 2.98 -1.24 7.77
CA GLU A 89 1.77 -1.30 8.58
C GLU A 89 1.03 0.05 8.68
N LYS A 90 0.99 0.79 7.55
CA LYS A 90 0.31 2.09 7.43
C LYS A 90 -0.81 2.04 6.38
N PRO A 91 -1.81 1.15 6.51
CA PRO A 91 -2.92 1.14 5.58
C PRO A 91 -3.78 2.40 5.74
N PHE A 92 -4.30 2.88 4.62
CA PHE A 92 -5.29 3.94 4.59
C PHE A 92 -6.57 3.41 3.93
N TYR A 93 -7.64 3.35 4.70
CA TYR A 93 -8.97 2.97 4.22
C TYR A 93 -9.84 4.22 4.10
N LEU A 94 -10.61 4.30 3.03
CA LEU A 94 -11.50 5.43 2.77
C LEU A 94 -12.80 4.94 2.13
N GLY A 95 -13.90 5.53 2.55
CA GLY A 95 -15.21 5.44 1.91
C GLY A 95 -15.91 6.80 1.98
N GLU A 96 -16.65 7.15 0.95
CA GLU A 96 -17.38 8.40 0.85
C GLU A 96 -18.78 8.16 0.28
N THR A 97 -19.78 8.80 0.86
CA THR A 97 -21.16 8.70 0.41
C THR A 97 -21.86 10.05 0.52
N PRO A 98 -22.55 10.49 -0.54
CA PRO A 98 -23.37 11.69 -0.48
C PRO A 98 -24.59 11.48 0.43
N VAL A 99 -24.97 12.48 1.19
CA VAL A 99 -26.13 12.47 2.04
C VAL A 99 -26.88 13.81 2.01
N ALA A 100 -28.19 13.76 1.89
CA ALA A 100 -29.05 14.95 1.98
C ALA A 100 -29.68 15.00 3.38
N VAL A 101 -29.45 16.08 4.10
CA VAL A 101 -30.08 16.34 5.40
C VAL A 101 -31.33 17.21 5.17
N ARG A 102 -32.47 16.73 5.64
CA ARG A 102 -33.77 17.42 5.54
C ARG A 102 -34.26 17.83 6.92
N ASP A 103 -35.12 18.86 6.92
CA ASP A 103 -35.66 19.39 8.17
C ASP A 103 -36.45 18.36 8.95
N ARG A 104 -36.09 18.17 10.22
CA ARG A 104 -36.72 17.23 11.17
C ARG A 104 -36.73 15.77 10.72
N GLU A 105 -35.93 15.41 9.72
CA GLU A 105 -35.78 14.04 9.26
C GLU A 105 -34.48 13.41 9.80
N ASN A 106 -34.48 12.09 9.88
CA ASN A 106 -33.32 11.28 10.16
C ASN A 106 -32.89 10.59 8.85
N SER A 107 -31.82 11.07 8.25
CA SER A 107 -31.25 10.51 7.02
C SER A 107 -30.35 9.33 7.35
N SER A 108 -30.39 8.26 6.57
CA SER A 108 -29.47 7.13 6.71
C SER A 108 -28.39 7.17 5.65
N VAL A 109 -27.16 6.86 6.04
CA VAL A 109 -26.01 6.76 5.13
C VAL A 109 -25.23 5.50 5.42
N GLU A 110 -24.91 4.75 4.37
CA GLU A 110 -24.03 3.58 4.41
C GLU A 110 -22.72 3.92 3.71
N ILE A 111 -21.61 3.66 4.37
CA ILE A 111 -20.27 3.94 3.86
C ILE A 111 -19.49 2.64 3.84
N ASN A 112 -19.05 2.23 2.65
CA ASN A 112 -18.15 1.09 2.50
C ASN A 112 -16.74 1.59 2.24
N CYS A 113 -15.82 1.31 3.17
CA CYS A 113 -14.43 1.68 3.09
C CYS A 113 -13.60 0.59 2.43
N THR A 114 -12.68 0.97 1.56
CA THR A 114 -11.71 0.08 0.92
C THR A 114 -10.31 0.66 1.06
N LEU A 115 -9.29 -0.16 0.86
CA LEU A 115 -7.91 0.30 0.88
C LEU A 115 -7.70 1.37 -0.20
N ALA A 116 -7.28 2.56 0.19
CA ALA A 116 -7.07 3.72 -0.69
C ALA A 116 -5.60 3.94 -1.07
N ASN A 117 -4.67 3.24 -0.43
CA ASN A 117 -3.27 3.17 -0.84
C ASN A 117 -2.93 1.82 -1.51
N VAL A 118 -1.68 1.64 -1.90
CA VAL A 118 -1.13 0.44 -2.56
C VAL A 118 -0.38 -0.37 -1.52
N LYS A 119 -0.66 -1.67 -1.46
CA LYS A 119 0.07 -2.63 -0.62
C LYS A 119 1.27 -3.19 -1.38
N VAL A 120 2.45 -3.23 -0.76
CA VAL A 120 3.67 -3.81 -1.32
C VAL A 120 4.29 -4.77 -0.31
N THR A 121 4.68 -5.94 -0.79
CA THR A 121 5.47 -6.93 -0.02
C THR A 121 6.68 -7.36 -0.84
N VAL A 122 7.76 -7.74 -0.18
CA VAL A 122 8.98 -8.25 -0.82
C VAL A 122 9.24 -9.67 -0.34
N GLU A 123 9.54 -10.56 -1.26
CA GLU A 123 9.86 -11.96 -1.01
C GLU A 123 11.18 -12.32 -1.68
N TYR A 124 12.10 -12.87 -0.90
CA TYR A 124 13.37 -13.40 -1.39
C TYR A 124 13.33 -14.92 -1.38
N SER A 125 13.61 -15.56 -2.53
CA SER A 125 13.64 -17.02 -2.61
C SER A 125 14.77 -17.64 -1.76
N ASP A 126 14.69 -18.92 -1.46
CA ASP A 126 15.75 -19.62 -0.73
C ASP A 126 17.05 -19.66 -1.52
N ALA A 127 16.98 -19.74 -2.85
CA ALA A 127 18.15 -19.66 -3.72
C ALA A 127 18.81 -18.28 -3.62
N PHE A 128 18.02 -17.22 -3.63
CA PHE A 128 18.49 -15.85 -3.46
C PHE A 128 19.19 -15.65 -2.10
N LYS A 129 18.55 -16.09 -1.01
CA LYS A 129 19.09 -15.99 0.36
C LYS A 129 20.41 -16.73 0.55
N LYS A 130 20.62 -17.83 -0.19
CA LYS A 130 21.88 -18.59 -0.16
C LYS A 130 22.97 -17.95 -0.98
N TYR A 131 22.60 -17.25 -2.07
CA TYR A 131 23.54 -16.69 -3.02
C TYR A 131 24.19 -15.39 -2.48
N PHE A 132 23.40 -14.51 -1.86
CA PHE A 132 23.86 -13.23 -1.34
C PHE A 132 24.13 -13.27 0.17
N ALA A 133 25.21 -12.63 0.60
CA ALA A 133 25.54 -12.49 2.02
C ALA A 133 24.63 -11.45 2.71
N ASP A 134 24.33 -10.35 1.99
CA ASP A 134 23.44 -9.30 2.45
C ASP A 134 22.68 -8.65 1.29
N TYR A 135 21.50 -8.14 1.57
CA TYR A 135 20.63 -7.54 0.56
C TYR A 135 19.51 -6.73 1.21
N SER A 136 19.02 -5.74 0.47
CA SER A 136 17.79 -5.02 0.78
C SER A 136 17.09 -4.57 -0.51
N THR A 137 15.79 -4.34 -0.44
CA THR A 137 15.01 -3.78 -1.53
C THR A 137 14.31 -2.52 -1.06
N THR A 138 14.56 -1.41 -1.73
CA THR A 138 13.94 -0.12 -1.43
C THR A 138 12.90 0.20 -2.47
N ILE A 139 11.72 0.60 -2.02
CA ILE A 139 10.67 1.15 -2.87
C ILE A 139 10.49 2.63 -2.58
N HIS A 140 10.05 3.37 -3.60
CA HIS A 140 9.78 4.80 -3.47
C HIS A 140 8.61 5.19 -4.38
N SER A 141 7.54 5.71 -3.79
CA SER A 141 6.42 6.32 -4.53
C SER A 141 6.75 7.76 -4.91
N THR A 142 6.13 8.28 -5.97
CA THR A 142 6.36 9.67 -6.38
C THR A 142 5.94 10.66 -5.29
N GLY A 143 6.92 11.39 -4.75
CA GLY A 143 6.70 12.36 -3.67
C GLY A 143 6.49 11.74 -2.29
N GLY A 144 6.71 10.43 -2.16
CA GLY A 144 6.63 9.72 -0.90
C GLY A 144 7.97 9.43 -0.25
N GLU A 145 7.98 8.54 0.72
CA GLU A 145 9.15 8.12 1.46
C GLU A 145 9.89 6.96 0.78
N TYR A 146 11.19 6.83 1.06
CA TYR A 146 11.97 5.64 0.72
C TYR A 146 11.74 4.58 1.79
N ILE A 147 11.20 3.42 1.39
CA ILE A 147 10.89 2.33 2.30
C ILE A 147 11.80 1.16 1.98
N GLU A 148 12.68 0.80 2.91
CA GLU A 148 13.65 -0.28 2.74
C GLU A 148 13.17 -1.58 3.39
N PHE A 149 13.04 -2.62 2.58
CA PHE A 149 12.84 -3.99 3.01
C PHE A 149 14.22 -4.65 3.21
N SER A 150 14.66 -4.74 4.44
CA SER A 150 15.85 -5.51 4.79
C SER A 150 15.63 -7.01 4.56
N LYS A 151 16.69 -7.82 4.63
CA LYS A 151 16.59 -9.28 4.48
C LYS A 151 15.69 -9.97 5.52
N THR A 152 15.40 -9.30 6.62
CA THR A 152 14.53 -9.83 7.70
C THR A 152 13.16 -9.18 7.75
N GLU A 153 12.89 -8.18 6.90
CA GLU A 153 11.61 -7.49 6.87
C GLU A 153 10.56 -8.35 6.14
N THR A 154 9.45 -8.61 6.80
CA THR A 154 8.35 -9.44 6.27
C THR A 154 7.02 -8.70 6.26
N ARG A 155 6.96 -7.49 6.85
CA ARG A 155 5.74 -6.70 6.91
C ARG A 155 5.40 -6.11 5.54
N ALA A 156 4.13 -5.84 5.32
CA ALA A 156 3.68 -5.08 4.16
C ALA A 156 3.94 -3.58 4.36
N ALA A 157 4.43 -2.93 3.32
CA ALA A 157 4.44 -1.48 3.21
C ALA A 157 3.20 -0.99 2.46
N TYR A 158 2.79 0.23 2.76
CA TYR A 158 1.69 0.90 2.11
C TYR A 158 2.16 2.25 1.59
N VAL A 159 1.90 2.51 0.31
CA VAL A 159 2.36 3.70 -0.40
C VAL A 159 1.24 4.35 -1.21
N LYS A 160 1.41 5.61 -1.56
CA LYS A 160 0.46 6.34 -2.41
C LYS A 160 0.32 5.68 -3.78
N PRO A 161 -0.88 5.69 -4.38
CA PRO A 161 -1.07 5.32 -5.77
C PRO A 161 -0.20 6.17 -6.71
N GLY A 162 0.23 5.58 -7.82
CA GLY A 162 1.05 6.23 -8.83
C GLY A 162 2.28 5.41 -9.21
N LYS A 163 3.34 6.09 -9.63
CA LYS A 163 4.60 5.45 -10.00
C LYS A 163 5.36 5.00 -8.75
N ILE A 164 5.83 3.74 -8.75
CA ILE A 164 6.67 3.17 -7.70
C ILE A 164 7.99 2.72 -8.34
N THR A 165 9.11 3.26 -7.87
CA THR A 165 10.45 2.78 -8.25
C THR A 165 10.93 1.73 -7.27
N ILE A 166 11.76 0.81 -7.76
CA ILE A 166 12.29 -0.32 -7.02
C ILE A 166 13.81 -0.31 -7.19
N GLN A 167 14.55 -0.46 -6.09
CA GLN A 167 16.00 -0.58 -6.11
C GLN A 167 16.40 -1.71 -5.17
N THR A 168 17.21 -2.66 -5.64
CA THR A 168 17.71 -3.75 -4.81
C THR A 168 19.21 -3.62 -4.64
N HIS A 169 19.66 -3.53 -3.39
CA HIS A 169 21.07 -3.57 -3.02
C HIS A 169 21.48 -5.01 -2.71
N LEU A 170 22.62 -5.44 -3.24
CA LEU A 170 23.09 -6.82 -3.21
C LEU A 170 24.57 -6.86 -2.76
N LYS A 171 24.88 -7.77 -1.84
CA LYS A 171 26.23 -8.08 -1.43
C LYS A 171 26.51 -9.57 -1.59
N LYS A 172 27.46 -9.91 -2.46
CA LYS A 172 27.91 -11.29 -2.68
C LYS A 172 28.69 -11.83 -1.49
N GLN A 173 28.87 -13.15 -1.42
CA GLN A 173 29.66 -13.83 -0.38
C GLN A 173 31.13 -13.38 -0.36
N ASN A 174 31.68 -12.97 -1.51
CA ASN A 174 33.04 -12.40 -1.62
C ASN A 174 33.13 -10.90 -1.23
N GLY A 175 32.05 -10.29 -0.78
CA GLY A 175 31.98 -8.89 -0.34
C GLY A 175 31.69 -7.87 -1.44
N ILE A 176 31.62 -8.28 -2.71
CA ILE A 176 31.30 -7.37 -3.82
C ILE A 176 29.85 -6.92 -3.71
N GLU A 177 29.66 -5.60 -3.78
CA GLU A 177 28.35 -4.97 -3.73
C GLU A 177 27.89 -4.51 -5.12
N SER A 178 26.61 -4.57 -5.37
CA SER A 178 25.98 -4.10 -6.60
C SER A 178 24.56 -3.63 -6.31
N THR A 179 24.02 -2.81 -7.21
CA THR A 179 22.65 -2.32 -7.15
C THR A 179 21.94 -2.73 -8.43
N PHE A 180 20.71 -3.20 -8.30
CA PHE A 180 19.83 -3.53 -9.40
C PHE A 180 18.57 -2.67 -9.34
N GLU A 181 18.25 -2.01 -10.46
CA GLU A 181 17.06 -1.19 -10.62
C GLU A 181 16.22 -1.73 -11.78
N PRO A 182 15.15 -2.48 -11.50
CA PRO A 182 14.22 -2.91 -12.53
C PRO A 182 13.38 -1.74 -13.05
N ALA A 183 12.58 -1.98 -14.10
CA ALA A 183 11.59 -1.03 -14.52
C ALA A 183 10.65 -0.66 -13.38
N ALA A 184 10.29 0.62 -13.29
CA ALA A 184 9.34 1.07 -12.29
C ALA A 184 7.93 0.54 -12.59
N ILE A 185 7.12 0.36 -11.55
CA ILE A 185 5.67 0.20 -11.68
C ILE A 185 5.12 1.57 -12.08
N PRO A 186 4.60 1.75 -13.31
CA PRO A 186 4.31 3.11 -13.81
C PRO A 186 3.05 3.72 -13.20
N ASN A 187 2.10 2.88 -12.80
CA ASN A 187 0.72 3.31 -12.52
C ASN A 187 0.01 2.38 -11.52
N ALA A 188 0.57 2.26 -10.32
CA ALA A 188 -0.08 1.51 -9.25
C ALA A 188 -1.36 2.23 -8.81
N THR A 189 -2.45 1.50 -8.67
CA THR A 189 -3.74 2.04 -8.25
C THR A 189 -4.09 1.59 -6.83
N ALA A 190 -4.95 2.35 -6.18
CA ALA A 190 -5.48 2.01 -4.86
C ALA A 190 -6.00 0.56 -4.82
N ARG A 191 -5.86 -0.08 -3.66
CA ARG A 191 -6.30 -1.45 -3.40
C ARG A 191 -5.45 -2.55 -4.07
N GLN A 192 -4.51 -2.23 -4.97
CA GLN A 192 -3.60 -3.23 -5.55
C GLN A 192 -2.57 -3.71 -4.52
N HIS A 193 -2.21 -4.99 -4.63
CA HIS A 193 -1.12 -5.60 -3.88
C HIS A 193 -0.03 -6.05 -4.86
N TYR A 194 1.12 -5.39 -4.82
CA TYR A 194 2.33 -5.80 -5.53
C TYR A 194 3.20 -6.67 -4.63
N LYS A 195 3.45 -7.90 -5.05
CA LYS A 195 4.40 -8.80 -4.42
C LYS A 195 5.68 -8.82 -5.25
N ILE A 196 6.71 -8.13 -4.77
CA ILE A 196 8.02 -8.10 -5.41
C ILE A 196 8.75 -9.38 -5.01
N LYS A 197 9.04 -10.23 -5.98
CA LYS A 197 9.77 -11.49 -5.77
C LYS A 197 11.16 -11.40 -6.39
N LEU A 198 12.18 -11.74 -5.62
CA LEU A 198 13.56 -11.82 -6.06
C LEU A 198 14.02 -13.28 -5.95
N ASP A 199 14.55 -13.79 -7.05
CA ASP A 199 14.98 -15.17 -7.19
C ASP A 199 16.32 -15.25 -7.94
N ILE A 200 17.00 -16.36 -7.78
CA ILE A 200 18.19 -16.74 -8.52
C ILE A 200 17.88 -18.01 -9.29
N SER A 201 18.18 -18.00 -10.57
CA SER A 201 18.16 -19.18 -11.43
C SER A 201 19.43 -19.26 -12.26
N ASP A 202 19.71 -20.42 -12.83
CA ASP A 202 20.76 -20.59 -13.82
C ASP A 202 20.19 -20.34 -15.23
N ASN A 203 20.96 -19.66 -16.06
CA ASN A 203 20.64 -19.56 -17.49
C ASN A 203 20.95 -20.87 -18.23
N ASN A 204 20.63 -20.93 -19.52
CA ASN A 204 20.91 -22.10 -20.37
C ASN A 204 22.43 -22.39 -20.52
N ALA A 205 23.29 -21.48 -20.14
CA ALA A 205 24.75 -21.64 -20.13
C ALA A 205 25.30 -21.99 -18.73
N GLY A 206 24.42 -22.17 -17.72
CA GLY A 206 24.82 -22.48 -16.34
C GLY A 206 25.32 -21.25 -15.55
N GLU A 207 25.06 -20.05 -16.03
CA GLU A 207 25.42 -18.81 -15.33
C GLU A 207 24.26 -18.33 -14.46
N ALA A 208 24.57 -17.83 -13.27
CA ALA A 208 23.55 -17.32 -12.36
C ALA A 208 22.86 -16.06 -12.92
N GLN A 209 21.55 -16.00 -12.76
CA GLN A 209 20.70 -14.89 -13.16
C GLN A 209 19.85 -14.42 -11.98
N LEU A 210 19.78 -13.09 -11.80
CA LEU A 210 18.83 -12.45 -10.91
C LEU A 210 17.50 -12.26 -11.64
N ASN A 211 16.43 -12.78 -11.07
CA ASN A 211 15.08 -12.60 -11.56
C ASN A 211 14.30 -11.75 -10.57
N ILE A 212 13.64 -10.70 -11.07
CA ILE A 212 12.69 -9.91 -10.30
C ILE A 212 11.35 -9.89 -10.99
N SER A 213 10.29 -10.16 -10.24
CA SER A 213 8.91 -10.09 -10.73
C SER A 213 8.04 -9.37 -9.72
N PHE A 214 7.12 -8.52 -10.19
CA PHE A 214 6.15 -7.79 -9.37
C PHE A 214 4.77 -7.70 -10.02
N ASP A 215 4.66 -8.14 -11.27
CA ASP A 215 3.41 -8.31 -12.03
C ASP A 215 3.45 -9.64 -12.80
N GLU A 216 2.83 -9.73 -13.96
CA GLU A 216 2.90 -10.93 -14.83
C GLU A 216 4.23 -11.05 -15.58
N THR A 217 5.10 -10.05 -15.51
CA THR A 217 6.41 -10.01 -16.18
C THR A 217 7.54 -10.31 -15.21
N THR A 218 8.64 -10.87 -15.74
CA THR A 218 9.87 -11.10 -14.99
C THR A 218 11.02 -10.41 -15.71
N GLU A 219 11.72 -9.54 -15.00
CA GLU A 219 12.96 -8.97 -15.50
C GLU A 219 14.14 -9.85 -15.05
N THR A 220 15.08 -10.10 -15.95
CA THR A 220 16.23 -10.95 -15.72
C THR A 220 17.51 -10.20 -15.98
N GLN A 221 18.45 -10.26 -15.03
CA GLN A 221 19.78 -9.68 -15.16
C GLN A 221 20.85 -10.76 -14.92
N PRO A 222 21.81 -10.96 -15.85
CA PRO A 222 22.96 -11.82 -15.62
C PRO A 222 23.79 -11.33 -14.43
N ILE A 223 24.14 -12.24 -13.54
CA ILE A 223 25.07 -11.94 -12.45
C ILE A 223 26.48 -12.21 -12.97
N LYS A 224 27.29 -11.15 -13.10
CA LYS A 224 28.69 -11.30 -13.50
C LYS A 224 29.42 -12.15 -12.46
N VAL A 225 29.98 -13.27 -12.91
CA VAL A 225 30.93 -14.06 -12.12
C VAL A 225 32.27 -13.34 -12.23
N ASP A 226 32.79 -12.82 -11.12
CA ASP A 226 34.16 -12.37 -11.09
C ASP A 226 35.05 -13.61 -11.16
N ARG A 227 35.56 -13.90 -12.34
CA ARG A 227 36.70 -14.81 -12.47
C ARG A 227 37.88 -14.07 -11.83
N SER A 228 38.25 -14.47 -10.61
CA SER A 228 39.58 -14.21 -10.11
C SER A 228 40.55 -14.78 -11.14
N GLU A 229 41.44 -13.94 -11.69
CA GLU A 229 42.50 -14.38 -12.57
C GLU A 229 43.24 -15.52 -11.86
N GLU A 230 43.14 -16.73 -12.40
CA GLU A 230 44.09 -17.78 -12.07
C GLU A 230 45.43 -17.30 -12.52
N HIS A 231 46.27 -16.89 -11.56
CA HIS A 231 47.71 -16.77 -11.78
C HIS A 231 48.22 -18.15 -12.12
N THR A 232 48.30 -18.44 -13.40
CA THR A 232 49.20 -19.50 -13.91
C THR A 232 50.63 -18.92 -13.73
N SER A 233 51.21 -19.25 -12.60
CA SER A 233 52.68 -19.20 -12.47
C SER A 233 53.25 -20.36 -13.29
N GLU A 234 53.69 -20.06 -14.49
CA GLU A 234 54.60 -20.95 -15.22
C GLU A 234 55.93 -20.96 -14.48
N LEU A 235 56.35 -22.19 -14.13
CA LEU A 235 57.71 -22.51 -13.79
C LEU A 235 58.49 -22.85 -15.06
#